data_279ad3619aa8bb9e4ae5ba0d7f60d491
#
_entry.id   279ad3619aa8bb9e4ae5ba0d7f60d491
#
_cell.length_a   1.000
_cell.length_b   1.000
_cell.length_c   1.000
_cell.angle_alpha   90.00
_cell.angle_beta   90.00
_cell.angle_gamma   90.00
#
_symmetry.space_group_name_H-M   'P 1'
#
loop_
_entity.id
_entity.type
_entity.pdbx_description
1 polymer ?
#
loop_
_entity_poly.entity_id
_entity_poly.type
_entity_poly.pdbx_seq_one_letter_code
_entity_poly.pdbx_strand_id
1 'polypeptide(L)'
;VILPSGAPTTLHPGPHPSQRWSPDHLRLHRHLLRHPGLLPAGAPLLLAVSGGQDSMALLALLLDLRRLHHWTLLLWHGDHGWRAESARQAEELAAWCLQQGLSLVVDRCGEGGPPSEGGPPSEAMARHWRYGQLEARARALGASHVVTGHTASDRAETLLLHLARGSHRRGLASLRSQRPLAKGSDESRDSSSIELSRPLLTFSRSDTARLCSQLELPVWHDPANHDLRYSRNRIRAEVLPVLEALHPGAAQRIGAQAERLVSELECRTEMVDLALQNLNSARGPGAAAALERLGLVALAPANQGELLHRWLECQIQQVLAARPLEQLLSRLQAGQPPGRADLGAGWQLHWDQRTLWLQPDPSQ
;
A
#
# COMPACT_ATOMS: atom_id res chain seq x y z
N VAL A 1 12.59 -17.33 -21.20
CA VAL A 1 11.95 -17.93 -22.39
C VAL A 1 11.06 -16.87 -22.97
N ILE A 2 11.47 -16.33 -24.14
CA ILE A 2 10.74 -15.32 -24.91
C ILE A 2 9.49 -16.00 -25.44
N LEU A 3 8.31 -15.58 -24.99
CA LEU A 3 7.05 -16.03 -25.56
C LEU A 3 6.83 -15.31 -26.90
N PRO A 4 6.44 -16.04 -27.98
CA PRO A 4 6.03 -15.42 -29.23
C PRO A 4 4.70 -14.67 -29.00
N SER A 5 4.57 -13.52 -29.68
CA SER A 5 3.37 -12.70 -29.76
C SER A 5 2.23 -13.55 -30.36
N GLY A 6 1.34 -14.02 -29.49
CA GLY A 6 0.16 -14.79 -29.85
C GLY A 6 -0.95 -14.54 -28.83
N ALA A 7 -2.18 -14.42 -29.34
CA ALA A 7 -3.41 -14.08 -28.63
C ALA A 7 -3.60 -14.82 -27.29
N PRO A 8 -4.39 -14.28 -26.34
CA PRO A 8 -4.58 -14.89 -25.03
C PRO A 8 -5.20 -16.28 -25.21
N THR A 9 -4.39 -17.30 -24.91
CA THR A 9 -4.85 -18.68 -24.90
C THR A 9 -5.86 -18.82 -23.78
N THR A 10 -7.10 -19.09 -24.11
CA THR A 10 -8.15 -19.46 -23.16
C THR A 10 -7.71 -20.72 -22.41
N LEU A 11 -7.32 -20.55 -21.16
CA LEU A 11 -6.87 -21.60 -20.28
C LEU A 11 -8.02 -22.58 -20.00
N HIS A 12 -7.92 -23.78 -20.53
CA HIS A 12 -8.77 -24.90 -20.10
C HIS A 12 -8.41 -25.25 -18.65
N PRO A 13 -9.40 -25.43 -17.76
CA PRO A 13 -9.13 -25.77 -16.37
C PRO A 13 -8.64 -27.24 -16.30
N GLY A 14 -7.38 -27.42 -15.91
CA GLY A 14 -6.91 -28.69 -15.38
C GLY A 14 -7.67 -29.06 -14.09
N PRO A 15 -7.74 -30.33 -13.71
CA PRO A 15 -8.46 -30.76 -12.51
C PRO A 15 -7.76 -30.23 -11.26
N HIS A 16 -8.28 -29.18 -10.66
CA HIS A 16 -7.95 -28.80 -9.29
C HIS A 16 -8.51 -29.89 -8.35
N PRO A 17 -7.71 -30.38 -7.38
CA PRO A 17 -8.23 -31.30 -6.37
C PRO A 17 -9.29 -30.59 -5.55
N SER A 18 -10.51 -31.13 -5.61
CA SER A 18 -11.69 -30.84 -4.78
C SER A 18 -12.10 -29.36 -4.57
N GLN A 19 -13.02 -28.91 -5.38
CA GLN A 19 -13.88 -27.73 -5.19
C GLN A 19 -14.78 -27.84 -3.92
N ARG A 20 -14.20 -27.99 -2.74
CA ARG A 20 -14.94 -27.85 -1.51
C ARG A 20 -14.66 -26.46 -0.94
N TRP A 21 -15.63 -25.58 -1.08
CA TRP A 21 -15.63 -24.30 -0.38
C TRP A 21 -15.38 -24.53 1.10
N SER A 22 -14.22 -24.07 1.56
CA SER A 22 -13.90 -24.07 2.99
C SER A 22 -14.45 -22.80 3.66
N PRO A 23 -14.51 -22.76 4.99
CA PRO A 23 -14.81 -21.53 5.72
C PRO A 23 -13.91 -20.36 5.31
N ASP A 24 -12.67 -20.62 4.88
CA ASP A 24 -11.71 -19.60 4.45
C ASP A 24 -12.11 -18.97 3.12
N HIS A 25 -12.60 -19.76 2.15
CA HIS A 25 -13.18 -19.25 0.91
C HIS A 25 -14.39 -18.34 1.17
N LEU A 26 -15.30 -18.79 2.04
CA LEU A 26 -16.48 -17.99 2.41
C LEU A 26 -16.09 -16.71 3.14
N ARG A 27 -15.08 -16.75 3.99
CA ARG A 27 -14.54 -15.58 4.72
C ARG A 27 -13.98 -14.55 3.74
N LEU A 28 -13.13 -14.98 2.80
CA LEU A 28 -12.58 -14.10 1.78
C LEU A 28 -13.67 -13.55 0.88
N HIS A 29 -14.57 -14.40 0.37
CA HIS A 29 -15.68 -13.98 -0.47
C HIS A 29 -16.56 -12.91 0.20
N ARG A 30 -16.98 -13.14 1.46
CA ARG A 30 -17.75 -12.15 2.22
C ARG A 30 -16.99 -10.84 2.45
N HIS A 31 -15.67 -10.91 2.65
CA HIS A 31 -14.84 -9.72 2.78
C HIS A 31 -14.83 -8.92 1.49
N LEU A 32 -14.66 -9.57 0.34
CA LEU A 32 -14.65 -8.92 -0.98
C LEU A 32 -16.01 -8.32 -1.35
N LEU A 33 -17.12 -8.97 -0.99
CA LEU A 33 -18.46 -8.41 -1.20
C LEU A 33 -18.69 -7.11 -0.40
N ARG A 34 -18.10 -6.99 0.79
CA ARG A 34 -18.18 -5.75 1.60
C ARG A 34 -17.23 -4.66 1.08
N HIS A 35 -16.18 -5.04 0.38
CA HIS A 35 -15.15 -4.14 -0.15
C HIS A 35 -14.94 -4.39 -1.66
N PRO A 36 -15.93 -4.05 -2.51
CA PRO A 36 -15.92 -4.42 -3.93
C PRO A 36 -14.77 -3.78 -4.71
N GLY A 37 -14.24 -2.63 -4.25
CA GLY A 37 -13.08 -1.98 -4.84
C GLY A 37 -11.75 -2.72 -4.60
N LEU A 38 -11.69 -3.62 -3.60
CA LEU A 38 -10.44 -4.31 -3.25
C LEU A 38 -9.99 -5.27 -4.37
N LEU A 39 -10.91 -6.03 -4.93
CA LEU A 39 -10.73 -6.88 -6.12
C LEU A 39 -12.01 -6.81 -6.97
N PRO A 40 -12.15 -5.84 -7.86
CA PRO A 40 -13.38 -5.66 -8.64
C PRO A 40 -13.71 -6.87 -9.51
N ALA A 41 -15.00 -7.18 -9.62
CA ALA A 41 -15.46 -8.27 -10.47
C ALA A 41 -15.10 -7.99 -11.94
N GLY A 42 -14.67 -9.04 -12.65
CA GLY A 42 -14.27 -8.95 -14.06
C GLY A 42 -12.88 -8.34 -14.29
N ALA A 43 -12.22 -7.85 -13.23
CA ALA A 43 -10.93 -7.18 -13.38
C ALA A 43 -9.78 -8.16 -13.70
N PRO A 44 -8.80 -7.76 -14.53
CA PRO A 44 -7.52 -8.45 -14.64
C PRO A 44 -6.66 -8.12 -13.41
N LEU A 45 -6.21 -9.16 -12.71
CA LEU A 45 -5.46 -9.07 -11.46
C LEU A 45 -4.05 -9.64 -11.64
N LEU A 46 -3.01 -8.88 -11.31
CA LEU A 46 -1.62 -9.36 -11.27
C LEU A 46 -1.29 -9.84 -9.86
N LEU A 47 -1.20 -11.14 -9.67
CA LEU A 47 -0.89 -11.76 -8.39
C LEU A 47 0.62 -11.95 -8.21
N ALA A 48 1.19 -11.34 -7.18
CA ALA A 48 2.59 -11.53 -6.80
C ALA A 48 2.73 -12.84 -6.00
N VAL A 49 3.32 -13.86 -6.62
CA VAL A 49 3.53 -15.20 -6.05
C VAL A 49 5.00 -15.36 -5.66
N SER A 50 5.30 -15.34 -4.36
CA SER A 50 6.67 -15.54 -3.87
C SER A 50 7.06 -16.98 -3.64
N GLY A 51 6.12 -17.92 -3.75
CA GLY A 51 6.29 -19.32 -3.36
C GLY A 51 6.15 -19.54 -1.84
N GLY A 52 6.15 -18.50 -1.03
CA GLY A 52 5.93 -18.60 0.41
C GLY A 52 4.46 -18.88 0.77
N GLN A 53 4.24 -19.42 1.96
CA GLN A 53 2.96 -19.87 2.51
C GLN A 53 1.78 -18.90 2.21
N ASP A 54 1.93 -17.61 2.54
CA ASP A 54 0.84 -16.65 2.42
C ASP A 54 0.47 -16.37 0.95
N SER A 55 1.47 -16.34 0.06
CA SER A 55 1.24 -16.14 -1.37
C SER A 55 0.63 -17.38 -2.04
N MET A 56 0.99 -18.59 -1.61
CA MET A 56 0.40 -19.82 -2.11
C MET A 56 -1.04 -20.00 -1.64
N ALA A 57 -1.32 -19.70 -0.36
CA ALA A 57 -2.68 -19.68 0.16
C ALA A 57 -3.57 -18.67 -0.59
N LEU A 58 -3.06 -17.46 -0.86
CA LEU A 58 -3.76 -16.44 -1.66
C LEU A 58 -4.05 -16.93 -3.07
N LEU A 59 -3.04 -17.53 -3.75
CA LEU A 59 -3.19 -18.07 -5.10
C LEU A 59 -4.32 -19.12 -5.15
N ALA A 60 -4.33 -20.06 -4.22
CA ALA A 60 -5.37 -21.11 -4.16
C ALA A 60 -6.77 -20.52 -3.97
N LEU A 61 -6.95 -19.62 -3.00
CA LEU A 61 -8.23 -18.97 -2.75
C LEU A 61 -8.74 -18.19 -3.97
N LEU A 62 -7.87 -17.43 -4.64
CA LEU A 62 -8.28 -16.65 -5.81
C LEU A 62 -8.56 -17.53 -7.02
N LEU A 63 -7.84 -18.63 -7.22
CA LEU A 63 -8.11 -19.60 -8.27
C LEU A 63 -9.50 -20.22 -8.11
N ASP A 64 -9.88 -20.60 -6.89
CA ASP A 64 -11.18 -21.20 -6.62
C ASP A 64 -12.33 -20.19 -6.77
N LEU A 65 -12.10 -18.94 -6.36
CA LEU A 65 -13.08 -17.86 -6.45
C LEU A 65 -13.16 -17.19 -7.84
N ARG A 66 -12.17 -17.41 -8.73
CA ARG A 66 -12.06 -16.68 -10.00
C ARG A 66 -13.29 -16.73 -10.89
N ARG A 67 -13.97 -17.88 -10.94
CA ARG A 67 -15.17 -18.06 -11.77
C ARG A 67 -16.35 -17.25 -11.22
N LEU A 68 -16.47 -17.20 -9.90
CA LEU A 68 -17.55 -16.46 -9.23
C LEU A 68 -17.41 -14.95 -9.42
N HIS A 69 -16.17 -14.45 -9.40
CA HIS A 69 -15.87 -13.03 -9.54
C HIS A 69 -15.48 -12.62 -10.97
N HIS A 70 -15.41 -13.58 -11.91
CA HIS A 70 -15.01 -13.37 -13.31
C HIS A 70 -13.62 -12.77 -13.48
N TRP A 71 -12.67 -13.05 -12.58
CA TRP A 71 -11.30 -12.52 -12.67
C TRP A 71 -10.46 -13.22 -13.74
N THR A 72 -9.63 -12.42 -14.41
CA THR A 72 -8.47 -12.90 -15.16
C THR A 72 -7.24 -12.80 -14.23
N LEU A 73 -6.69 -13.96 -13.84
CA LEU A 73 -5.52 -14.00 -12.95
C LEU A 73 -4.24 -14.11 -13.78
N LEU A 74 -3.34 -13.15 -13.58
CA LEU A 74 -2.00 -13.08 -14.14
C LEU A 74 -1.01 -13.33 -12.99
N LEU A 75 -0.03 -14.21 -13.16
CA LEU A 75 0.88 -14.56 -12.09
C LEU A 75 2.27 -13.96 -12.36
N TRP A 76 2.88 -13.43 -11.31
CA TRP A 76 4.21 -12.86 -11.36
C TRP A 76 5.06 -13.28 -10.16
N HIS A 77 6.32 -13.62 -10.41
CA HIS A 77 7.34 -13.89 -9.42
C HIS A 77 8.57 -13.02 -9.65
N GLY A 78 9.09 -12.41 -8.58
CA GLY A 78 10.34 -11.64 -8.60
C GLY A 78 11.46 -12.40 -7.90
N ASP A 79 12.45 -12.83 -8.65
CA ASP A 79 13.69 -13.40 -8.13
C ASP A 79 14.71 -12.29 -7.90
N HIS A 80 15.06 -12.05 -6.64
CA HIS A 80 16.04 -11.02 -6.28
C HIS A 80 17.48 -11.40 -6.59
N GLY A 81 17.76 -12.68 -6.91
CA GLY A 81 19.08 -13.14 -7.26
C GLY A 81 20.11 -13.11 -6.13
N TRP A 82 19.68 -12.92 -4.88
CA TRP A 82 20.62 -12.77 -3.75
C TRP A 82 21.22 -14.07 -3.24
N ARG A 83 20.67 -15.20 -3.69
CA ARG A 83 21.09 -16.54 -3.29
C ARG A 83 21.12 -17.44 -4.50
N ALA A 84 22.05 -18.40 -4.50
CA ALA A 84 22.15 -19.39 -5.57
C ALA A 84 20.87 -20.25 -5.70
N GLU A 85 20.18 -20.51 -4.55
CA GLU A 85 18.96 -21.32 -4.53
C GLU A 85 17.72 -20.56 -5.02
N SER A 86 17.74 -19.23 -5.09
CA SER A 86 16.55 -18.43 -5.48
C SER A 86 16.13 -18.70 -6.93
N ALA A 87 17.10 -18.89 -7.82
CA ALA A 87 16.85 -19.26 -9.22
C ALA A 87 16.16 -20.63 -9.33
N ARG A 88 16.65 -21.63 -8.60
CA ARG A 88 16.06 -22.96 -8.55
C ARG A 88 14.63 -22.93 -7.99
N GLN A 89 14.40 -22.19 -6.89
CA GLN A 89 13.07 -22.03 -6.34
C GLN A 89 12.09 -21.37 -7.32
N ALA A 90 12.55 -20.36 -8.08
CA ALA A 90 11.74 -19.74 -9.13
C ALA A 90 11.40 -20.72 -10.26
N GLU A 91 12.34 -21.58 -10.67
CA GLU A 91 12.13 -22.62 -11.67
C GLU A 91 11.15 -23.70 -11.19
N GLU A 92 11.30 -24.16 -9.94
CA GLU A 92 10.38 -25.14 -9.32
C GLU A 92 8.95 -24.56 -9.21
N LEU A 93 8.82 -23.29 -8.79
CA LEU A 93 7.53 -22.60 -8.73
C LEU A 93 6.90 -22.48 -10.13
N ALA A 94 7.69 -22.09 -11.14
CA ALA A 94 7.21 -21.97 -12.51
C ALA A 94 6.77 -23.33 -13.08
N ALA A 95 7.52 -24.40 -12.81
CA ALA A 95 7.18 -25.78 -13.21
C ALA A 95 5.88 -26.23 -12.55
N TRP A 96 5.71 -25.97 -11.24
CA TRP A 96 4.46 -26.28 -10.54
C TRP A 96 3.28 -25.49 -11.11
N CYS A 97 3.43 -24.19 -11.34
CA CYS A 97 2.39 -23.38 -11.99
C CYS A 97 1.98 -23.95 -13.34
N LEU A 98 2.96 -24.34 -14.18
CA LEU A 98 2.71 -24.93 -15.48
C LEU A 98 1.92 -26.25 -15.37
N GLN A 99 2.26 -27.12 -14.42
CA GLN A 99 1.53 -28.36 -14.12
C GLN A 99 0.07 -28.09 -13.73
N GLN A 100 -0.20 -26.95 -13.06
CA GLN A 100 -1.56 -26.51 -12.72
C GLN A 100 -2.27 -25.76 -13.87
N GLY A 101 -1.69 -25.72 -15.06
CA GLY A 101 -2.23 -24.98 -16.21
C GLY A 101 -2.17 -23.45 -16.03
N LEU A 102 -1.24 -22.95 -15.24
CA LEU A 102 -1.05 -21.54 -14.94
C LEU A 102 0.22 -21.01 -15.58
N SER A 103 0.18 -19.82 -16.16
CA SER A 103 1.35 -19.14 -16.69
C SER A 103 1.93 -18.18 -15.63
N LEU A 104 3.21 -18.34 -15.31
CA LEU A 104 3.94 -17.51 -14.37
C LEU A 104 5.00 -16.69 -15.11
N VAL A 105 4.96 -15.37 -14.97
CA VAL A 105 6.03 -14.47 -15.42
C VAL A 105 7.07 -14.38 -14.33
N VAL A 106 8.35 -14.61 -14.65
CA VAL A 106 9.47 -14.51 -13.70
C VAL A 106 10.40 -13.39 -14.16
N ASP A 107 10.63 -12.41 -13.28
CA ASP A 107 11.65 -11.37 -13.48
C ASP A 107 12.79 -11.58 -12.48
N ARG A 108 14.03 -11.43 -12.96
CA ARG A 108 15.25 -11.53 -12.14
C ARG A 108 15.89 -10.15 -11.95
N CYS A 109 16.29 -9.86 -10.72
CA CYS A 109 17.09 -8.68 -10.41
C CYS A 109 18.54 -8.93 -10.91
N GLY A 110 19.07 -8.01 -11.68
CA GLY A 110 20.41 -8.14 -12.32
C GLY A 110 20.39 -8.19 -13.84
N GLU A 111 19.32 -8.64 -14.47
CA GLU A 111 19.12 -8.55 -15.92
C GLU A 111 18.47 -7.18 -16.26
N GLY A 112 19.18 -6.04 -15.97
CA GLY A 112 18.65 -4.68 -16.21
C GLY A 112 18.29 -3.88 -14.95
N GLY A 113 18.65 -4.35 -13.75
CA GLY A 113 18.52 -3.59 -12.50
C GLY A 113 19.70 -2.63 -12.29
N PRO A 114 19.53 -1.58 -11.47
CA PRO A 114 20.62 -0.65 -11.20
C PRO A 114 21.81 -1.40 -10.61
N PRO A 115 23.04 -1.09 -11.07
CA PRO A 115 24.24 -1.68 -10.49
C PRO A 115 24.27 -1.35 -8.99
N SER A 116 24.63 -2.34 -8.17
CA SER A 116 24.93 -2.11 -6.77
C SER A 116 26.11 -1.13 -6.69
N GLU A 117 25.85 0.15 -6.47
CA GLU A 117 26.90 1.06 -6.04
C GLU A 117 27.40 0.58 -4.66
N GLY A 118 28.37 -0.35 -4.66
CA GLY A 118 29.32 -0.60 -3.57
C GLY A 118 28.80 -1.07 -2.20
N GLY A 119 27.51 -1.40 -2.02
CA GLY A 119 26.99 -1.85 -0.74
C GLY A 119 26.21 -3.18 -0.81
N PRO A 120 26.04 -3.92 0.31
CA PRO A 120 25.21 -5.12 0.31
C PRO A 120 23.76 -4.75 -0.02
N PRO A 121 23.05 -5.59 -0.83
CA PRO A 121 21.67 -5.35 -1.22
C PRO A 121 20.78 -5.18 0.00
N SER A 122 20.05 -4.06 0.06
CA SER A 122 19.17 -3.75 1.17
C SER A 122 17.72 -4.21 0.90
N GLU A 123 16.97 -4.54 1.97
CA GLU A 123 15.53 -4.86 1.88
C GLU A 123 14.74 -3.73 1.20
N ALA A 124 15.15 -2.47 1.41
CA ALA A 124 14.54 -1.31 0.79
C ALA A 124 14.74 -1.29 -0.72
N MET A 125 15.94 -1.65 -1.21
CA MET A 125 16.24 -1.75 -2.65
C MET A 125 15.45 -2.87 -3.30
N ALA A 126 15.40 -4.05 -2.68
CA ALA A 126 14.60 -5.17 -3.16
C ALA A 126 13.11 -4.82 -3.24
N ARG A 127 12.62 -4.12 -2.22
CA ARG A 127 11.24 -3.64 -2.19
C ARG A 127 10.99 -2.64 -3.32
N HIS A 128 11.89 -1.68 -3.54
CA HIS A 128 11.76 -0.68 -4.60
C HIS A 128 11.74 -1.36 -5.98
N TRP A 129 12.71 -2.23 -6.26
CA TRP A 129 12.77 -3.01 -7.50
C TRP A 129 11.49 -3.81 -7.72
N ARG A 130 11.03 -4.56 -6.70
CA ARG A 130 9.81 -5.39 -6.78
C ARG A 130 8.59 -4.57 -7.17
N TYR A 131 8.38 -3.40 -6.54
CA TYR A 131 7.23 -2.57 -6.86
C TYR A 131 7.34 -1.93 -8.25
N GLY A 132 8.52 -1.55 -8.69
CA GLY A 132 8.76 -1.07 -10.05
C GLY A 132 8.46 -2.13 -11.11
N GLN A 133 8.92 -3.38 -10.89
CA GLN A 133 8.61 -4.49 -11.80
C GLN A 133 7.11 -4.84 -11.82
N LEU A 134 6.48 -4.88 -10.65
CA LEU A 134 5.03 -5.12 -10.56
C LEU A 134 4.23 -4.06 -11.30
N GLU A 135 4.62 -2.78 -11.21
CA GLU A 135 3.97 -1.68 -11.92
C GLU A 135 4.15 -1.82 -13.45
N ALA A 136 5.39 -2.05 -13.90
CA ALA A 136 5.69 -2.25 -15.31
C ALA A 136 4.93 -3.44 -15.91
N ARG A 137 4.89 -4.58 -15.19
CA ARG A 137 4.16 -5.77 -15.63
C ARG A 137 2.66 -5.59 -15.60
N ALA A 138 2.11 -4.93 -14.57
CA ALA A 138 0.69 -4.64 -14.51
C ALA A 138 0.24 -3.78 -15.69
N ARG A 139 0.99 -2.72 -16.03
CA ARG A 139 0.72 -1.90 -17.22
C ARG A 139 0.81 -2.69 -18.52
N ALA A 140 1.88 -3.47 -18.69
CA ALA A 140 2.09 -4.26 -19.91
C ALA A 140 1.01 -5.33 -20.13
N LEU A 141 0.45 -5.88 -19.05
CA LEU A 141 -0.57 -6.94 -19.07
C LEU A 141 -2.00 -6.39 -18.93
N GLY A 142 -2.17 -5.07 -18.79
CA GLY A 142 -3.47 -4.44 -18.61
C GLY A 142 -4.14 -4.76 -17.27
N ALA A 143 -3.36 -5.13 -16.23
CA ALA A 143 -3.88 -5.41 -14.91
C ALA A 143 -4.18 -4.12 -14.15
N SER A 144 -5.41 -3.99 -13.63
CA SER A 144 -5.83 -2.83 -12.83
C SER A 144 -5.37 -2.94 -11.37
N HIS A 145 -5.12 -4.16 -10.89
CA HIS A 145 -4.76 -4.44 -9.51
C HIS A 145 -3.56 -5.36 -9.43
N VAL A 146 -2.61 -5.00 -8.56
CA VAL A 146 -1.54 -5.88 -8.10
C VAL A 146 -1.96 -6.45 -6.74
N VAL A 147 -1.94 -7.77 -6.60
CA VAL A 147 -2.44 -8.46 -5.42
C VAL A 147 -1.30 -9.14 -4.68
N THR A 148 -1.22 -8.97 -3.36
CA THR A 148 -0.14 -9.52 -2.53
C THR A 148 -0.68 -10.25 -1.31
N GLY A 149 0.01 -11.32 -0.88
CA GLY A 149 -0.36 -12.21 0.22
C GLY A 149 -0.02 -11.68 1.62
N HIS A 150 -0.16 -10.37 1.88
CA HIS A 150 0.03 -9.84 3.24
C HIS A 150 -1.15 -10.21 4.14
N THR A 151 -0.84 -10.62 5.38
CA THR A 151 -1.79 -11.11 6.38
C THR A 151 -1.99 -10.13 7.53
N ALA A 152 -2.95 -10.43 8.44
CA ALA A 152 -3.12 -9.69 9.70
C ALA A 152 -1.85 -9.75 10.57
N SER A 153 -1.10 -10.86 10.53
CA SER A 153 0.17 -10.98 11.23
C SER A 153 1.21 -9.99 10.72
N ASP A 154 1.32 -9.80 9.39
CA ASP A 154 2.21 -8.78 8.79
C ASP A 154 1.79 -7.37 9.19
N ARG A 155 0.48 -7.12 9.29
CA ARG A 155 -0.05 -5.82 9.74
C ARG A 155 0.30 -5.58 11.20
N ALA A 156 0.18 -6.60 12.07
CA ALA A 156 0.56 -6.53 13.47
C ALA A 156 2.07 -6.27 13.64
N GLU A 157 2.92 -7.01 12.92
CA GLU A 157 4.37 -6.78 12.90
C GLU A 157 4.70 -5.33 12.54
N THR A 158 4.06 -4.81 11.49
CA THR A 158 4.30 -3.45 11.01
C THR A 158 3.83 -2.41 12.02
N LEU A 159 2.64 -2.59 12.63
CA LEU A 159 2.12 -1.68 13.64
C LEU A 159 3.04 -1.63 14.88
N LEU A 160 3.45 -2.80 15.40
CA LEU A 160 4.36 -2.89 16.54
C LEU A 160 5.70 -2.22 16.25
N LEU A 161 6.26 -2.43 15.05
CA LEU A 161 7.49 -1.80 14.62
C LEU A 161 7.39 -0.27 14.57
N HIS A 162 6.27 0.24 14.05
CA HIS A 162 6.02 1.67 13.97
C HIS A 162 5.73 2.30 15.34
N LEU A 163 5.02 1.61 16.23
CA LEU A 163 4.83 2.03 17.62
C LEU A 163 6.17 2.15 18.34
N ALA A 164 7.03 1.13 18.21
CA ALA A 164 8.37 1.13 18.83
C ALA A 164 9.28 2.27 18.33
N ARG A 165 9.05 2.75 17.08
CA ARG A 165 9.78 3.87 16.48
C ARG A 165 9.15 5.24 16.77
N GLY A 166 8.06 5.31 17.51
CA GLY A 166 7.35 6.57 17.75
C GLY A 166 6.72 7.19 16.50
N SER A 167 6.28 6.36 15.56
CA SER A 167 5.70 6.86 14.31
C SER A 167 4.39 7.62 14.53
N HIS A 168 4.16 8.66 13.72
CA HIS A 168 2.89 9.40 13.69
C HIS A 168 1.71 8.50 13.29
N ARG A 169 0.49 8.98 13.52
CA ARG A 169 -0.77 8.27 13.19
C ARG A 169 -0.81 7.74 11.75
N ARG A 170 -0.37 8.54 10.75
CA ARG A 170 -0.26 8.07 9.34
C ARG A 170 0.67 6.87 9.19
N GLY A 171 1.77 6.83 9.95
CA GLY A 171 2.68 5.68 9.98
C GLY A 171 2.07 4.46 10.66
N LEU A 172 1.29 4.66 11.74
CA LEU A 172 0.60 3.59 12.44
C LEU A 172 -0.53 2.97 11.59
N ALA A 173 -1.21 3.77 10.78
CA ALA A 173 -2.19 3.32 9.78
C ALA A 173 -1.53 2.68 8.55
N SER A 174 -0.45 1.97 8.75
CA SER A 174 0.32 1.33 7.68
C SER A 174 -0.28 -0.01 7.27
N LEU A 175 0.18 -0.51 6.13
CA LEU A 175 -0.29 -1.74 5.52
C LEU A 175 -1.81 -1.72 5.25
N ARG A 176 -2.26 -0.65 4.57
CA ARG A 176 -3.66 -0.50 4.12
C ARG A 176 -4.06 -1.69 3.25
N SER A 177 -5.35 -2.04 3.31
CA SER A 177 -5.93 -3.09 2.45
C SER A 177 -5.78 -2.78 0.97
N GLN A 178 -5.88 -1.49 0.61
CA GLN A 178 -5.71 -0.97 -0.74
C GLN A 178 -4.94 0.35 -0.72
N ARG A 179 -4.14 0.60 -1.77
CA ARG A 179 -3.48 1.87 -2.04
C ARG A 179 -3.00 1.93 -3.48
N PRO A 180 -2.80 3.12 -4.06
CA PRO A 180 -2.08 3.25 -5.32
C PRO A 180 -0.71 2.57 -5.26
N LEU A 181 -0.33 1.88 -6.33
CA LEU A 181 0.96 1.17 -6.41
C LEU A 181 2.11 2.16 -6.54
N ALA A 182 1.99 3.15 -7.42
CA ALA A 182 2.97 4.23 -7.57
C ALA A 182 3.02 5.11 -6.32
N LYS A 183 4.22 5.50 -5.90
CA LYS A 183 4.41 6.58 -4.93
C LYS A 183 4.60 7.85 -5.71
N GLY A 184 3.72 8.82 -5.59
CA GLY A 184 4.05 10.17 -5.99
C GLY A 184 3.12 10.90 -6.96
N SER A 185 1.87 10.50 -7.11
CA SER A 185 0.89 11.36 -7.78
C SER A 185 -0.43 11.29 -7.03
N ASP A 186 -0.53 12.12 -5.99
CA ASP A 186 -1.74 12.20 -5.16
C ASP A 186 -2.87 13.00 -5.85
N GLU A 187 -2.70 13.48 -7.07
CA GLU A 187 -3.68 14.40 -7.68
C GLU A 187 -4.09 14.13 -9.13
N SER A 188 -3.53 13.20 -9.82
CA SER A 188 -4.24 12.65 -10.97
C SER A 188 -4.84 11.31 -10.57
N ARG A 189 -6.08 11.29 -10.08
CA ARG A 189 -6.97 10.14 -10.22
C ARG A 189 -7.23 9.94 -11.73
N ASP A 190 -6.15 9.76 -12.45
CA ASP A 190 -6.22 9.25 -13.79
C ASP A 190 -6.79 7.84 -13.63
N SER A 191 -7.82 7.53 -14.36
CA SER A 191 -8.51 6.24 -14.38
C SER A 191 -7.60 5.05 -14.75
N SER A 192 -6.30 5.31 -14.89
CA SER A 192 -5.22 4.38 -15.19
C SER A 192 -4.33 4.02 -13.98
N SER A 193 -4.62 4.48 -12.75
CA SER A 193 -3.80 4.15 -11.59
C SER A 193 -3.94 2.67 -11.22
N ILE A 194 -2.79 1.98 -11.13
CA ILE A 194 -2.75 0.57 -10.69
C ILE A 194 -2.85 0.55 -9.16
N GLU A 195 -3.79 -0.26 -8.65
CA GLU A 195 -4.00 -0.42 -7.23
C GLU A 195 -3.22 -1.63 -6.66
N LEU A 196 -2.62 -1.45 -5.49
CA LEU A 196 -2.03 -2.53 -4.70
C LEU A 196 -3.03 -3.01 -3.66
N SER A 197 -3.50 -4.27 -3.81
CA SER A 197 -4.52 -4.88 -2.95
C SER A 197 -3.96 -6.00 -2.07
N ARG A 198 -4.48 -6.11 -0.85
CA ARG A 198 -4.07 -7.09 0.17
C ARG A 198 -5.30 -7.77 0.79
N PRO A 199 -5.90 -8.72 0.09
CA PRO A 199 -7.17 -9.32 0.52
C PRO A 199 -7.05 -10.22 1.75
N LEU A 200 -5.83 -10.70 2.09
CA LEU A 200 -5.61 -11.57 3.25
C LEU A 200 -5.35 -10.83 4.57
N LEU A 201 -5.51 -9.51 4.64
CA LEU A 201 -5.30 -8.77 5.89
C LEU A 201 -6.30 -9.11 7.01
N THR A 202 -7.33 -9.87 6.72
CA THR A 202 -8.22 -10.47 7.71
C THR A 202 -7.76 -11.85 8.19
N PHE A 203 -6.80 -12.49 7.52
CA PHE A 203 -6.27 -13.81 7.83
C PHE A 203 -4.99 -13.71 8.65
N SER A 204 -4.84 -14.61 9.61
CA SER A 204 -3.56 -14.80 10.31
C SER A 204 -2.62 -15.71 9.51
N ARG A 205 -1.33 -15.70 9.89
CA ARG A 205 -0.36 -16.63 9.31
C ARG A 205 -0.66 -18.09 9.64
N SER A 206 -1.31 -18.37 10.77
CA SER A 206 -1.80 -19.72 11.10
C SER A 206 -2.97 -20.16 10.21
N ASP A 207 -3.83 -19.23 9.77
CA ASP A 207 -4.89 -19.54 8.82
C ASP A 207 -4.31 -19.97 7.46
N THR A 208 -3.33 -19.21 6.95
CA THR A 208 -2.66 -19.53 5.68
C THR A 208 -1.85 -20.82 5.76
N ALA A 209 -1.19 -21.11 6.90
CA ALA A 209 -0.51 -22.38 7.12
C ALA A 209 -1.47 -23.57 7.08
N ARG A 210 -2.59 -23.46 7.81
CA ARG A 210 -3.65 -24.47 7.80
C ARG A 210 -4.18 -24.71 6.38
N LEU A 211 -4.45 -23.63 5.64
CA LEU A 211 -4.95 -23.73 4.27
C LEU A 211 -3.96 -24.41 3.34
N CYS A 212 -2.67 -24.05 3.39
CA CYS A 212 -1.63 -24.71 2.60
C CYS A 212 -1.53 -26.22 2.92
N SER A 213 -1.62 -26.59 4.20
CA SER A 213 -1.61 -27.99 4.63
C SER A 213 -2.86 -28.75 4.16
N GLN A 214 -4.05 -28.15 4.27
CA GLN A 214 -5.31 -28.79 3.85
C GLN A 214 -5.42 -28.99 2.33
N LEU A 215 -4.82 -28.10 1.56
CA LEU A 215 -4.81 -28.15 0.10
C LEU A 215 -3.53 -28.76 -0.47
N GLU A 216 -2.64 -29.27 0.39
CA GLU A 216 -1.35 -29.89 0.01
C GLU A 216 -0.52 -29.00 -0.93
N LEU A 217 -0.55 -27.66 -0.68
CA LEU A 217 0.17 -26.72 -1.53
C LEU A 217 1.67 -26.77 -1.25
N PRO A 218 2.52 -26.73 -2.28
CA PRO A 218 3.95 -26.60 -2.06
C PRO A 218 4.26 -25.22 -1.45
N VAL A 219 5.16 -25.19 -0.48
CA VAL A 219 5.62 -23.98 0.16
C VAL A 219 7.14 -23.95 0.18
N TRP A 220 7.73 -22.96 -0.45
CA TRP A 220 9.18 -22.74 -0.46
C TRP A 220 9.56 -21.82 0.71
N HIS A 221 10.43 -22.31 1.57
CA HIS A 221 10.90 -21.56 2.71
C HIS A 221 12.10 -20.68 2.33
N ASP A 222 11.98 -19.40 2.60
CA ASP A 222 13.10 -18.46 2.48
C ASP A 222 13.85 -18.39 3.81
N PRO A 223 15.12 -18.83 3.92
CA PRO A 223 15.92 -18.74 5.14
C PRO A 223 16.06 -17.31 5.67
N ALA A 224 16.03 -16.29 4.80
CA ALA A 224 16.06 -14.89 5.22
C ALA A 224 14.90 -14.50 6.15
N ASN A 225 13.77 -15.21 6.10
CA ASN A 225 12.64 -15.01 7.02
C ASN A 225 12.96 -15.37 8.49
N HIS A 226 14.02 -16.11 8.74
CA HIS A 226 14.50 -16.52 10.07
C HIS A 226 15.69 -15.69 10.55
N ASP A 227 16.20 -14.76 9.75
CA ASP A 227 17.33 -13.93 10.13
C ASP A 227 16.91 -12.86 11.15
N LEU A 228 17.30 -13.08 12.42
CA LEU A 228 16.96 -12.20 13.53
C LEU A 228 17.71 -10.85 13.53
N ARG A 229 18.62 -10.60 12.59
CA ARG A 229 19.18 -9.26 12.37
C ARG A 229 18.11 -8.25 11.92
N TYR A 230 17.05 -8.72 11.29
CA TYR A 230 15.93 -7.88 10.88
C TYR A 230 14.91 -7.72 12.00
N SER A 231 14.64 -6.49 12.41
CA SER A 231 13.70 -6.15 13.50
C SER A 231 12.30 -6.76 13.27
N ARG A 232 11.85 -6.87 12.02
CA ARG A 232 10.57 -7.48 11.69
C ARG A 232 10.53 -8.97 12.01
N ASN A 233 11.61 -9.70 11.68
CA ASN A 233 11.73 -11.12 11.99
C ASN A 233 11.80 -11.36 13.51
N ARG A 234 12.46 -10.45 14.26
CA ARG A 234 12.47 -10.50 15.74
C ARG A 234 11.06 -10.30 16.31
N ILE A 235 10.30 -9.31 15.85
CA ILE A 235 8.93 -9.13 16.30
C ILE A 235 8.10 -10.39 16.03
N ARG A 236 8.26 -11.00 14.85
CA ARG A 236 7.58 -12.26 14.47
C ARG A 236 7.96 -13.43 15.36
N ALA A 237 9.24 -13.59 15.67
CA ALA A 237 9.75 -14.76 16.38
C ALA A 237 9.71 -14.63 17.90
N GLU A 238 9.89 -13.41 18.43
CA GLU A 238 10.09 -13.17 19.86
C GLU A 238 8.93 -12.44 20.53
N VAL A 239 8.26 -11.50 19.84
CA VAL A 239 7.23 -10.63 20.45
C VAL A 239 5.82 -11.18 20.19
N LEU A 240 5.47 -11.46 18.96
CA LEU A 240 4.12 -11.95 18.62
C LEU A 240 3.76 -13.26 19.32
N PRO A 241 4.65 -14.27 19.45
CA PRO A 241 4.33 -15.49 20.17
C PRO A 241 4.02 -15.25 21.66
N VAL A 242 4.72 -14.32 22.31
CA VAL A 242 4.42 -13.94 23.70
C VAL A 242 3.03 -13.31 23.79
N LEU A 243 2.68 -12.38 22.88
CA LEU A 243 1.36 -11.76 22.85
C LEU A 243 0.24 -12.76 22.56
N GLU A 244 0.51 -13.73 21.67
CA GLU A 244 -0.45 -14.82 21.38
C GLU A 244 -0.63 -15.78 22.56
N ALA A 245 0.44 -16.07 23.33
CA ALA A 245 0.36 -16.88 24.54
C ALA A 245 -0.44 -16.18 25.65
N LEU A 246 -0.28 -14.86 25.80
CA LEU A 246 -1.03 -14.05 26.76
C LEU A 246 -2.49 -13.88 26.34
N HIS A 247 -2.73 -13.66 25.07
CA HIS A 247 -4.03 -13.35 24.50
C HIS A 247 -4.19 -14.02 23.13
N PRO A 248 -4.69 -15.26 23.05
CA PRO A 248 -4.90 -15.95 21.76
C PRO A 248 -5.68 -15.10 20.76
N GLY A 249 -5.18 -14.96 19.53
CA GLY A 249 -5.68 -14.04 18.49
C GLY A 249 -5.16 -12.61 18.60
N ALA A 250 -4.09 -12.36 19.35
CA ALA A 250 -3.49 -11.04 19.52
C ALA A 250 -3.10 -10.40 18.19
N ALA A 251 -2.43 -11.13 17.29
CA ALA A 251 -2.02 -10.61 15.99
C ALA A 251 -3.21 -10.11 15.15
N GLN A 252 -4.33 -10.84 15.17
CA GLN A 252 -5.55 -10.43 14.46
C GLN A 252 -6.16 -9.16 15.07
N ARG A 253 -6.20 -9.06 16.42
CA ARG A 253 -6.74 -7.86 17.10
C ARG A 253 -5.85 -6.64 16.88
N ILE A 254 -4.54 -6.80 16.93
CA ILE A 254 -3.56 -5.74 16.62
C ILE A 254 -3.71 -5.31 15.16
N GLY A 255 -3.83 -6.25 14.22
CA GLY A 255 -4.09 -5.96 12.82
C GLY A 255 -5.42 -5.23 12.60
N ALA A 256 -6.48 -5.63 13.31
CA ALA A 256 -7.78 -4.94 13.27
C ALA A 256 -7.70 -3.52 13.84
N GLN A 257 -6.86 -3.28 14.85
CA GLN A 257 -6.64 -1.94 15.38
C GLN A 257 -5.96 -1.02 14.36
N ALA A 258 -4.98 -1.55 13.60
CA ALA A 258 -4.38 -0.80 12.49
C ALA A 258 -5.42 -0.43 11.42
N GLU A 259 -6.39 -1.30 11.12
CA GLU A 259 -7.49 -0.99 10.19
C GLU A 259 -8.38 0.14 10.70
N ARG A 260 -8.73 0.12 11.99
CA ARG A 260 -9.51 1.21 12.61
C ARG A 260 -8.78 2.55 12.49
N LEU A 261 -7.46 2.57 12.73
CA LEU A 261 -6.64 3.77 12.55
C LEU A 261 -6.66 4.29 11.10
N VAL A 262 -6.69 3.38 10.10
CA VAL A 262 -6.86 3.77 8.69
C VAL A 262 -8.21 4.46 8.50
N SER A 263 -9.31 3.82 8.93
CA SER A 263 -10.67 4.37 8.76
C SER A 263 -10.86 5.70 9.50
N GLU A 264 -10.29 5.84 10.70
CA GLU A 264 -10.31 7.11 11.46
C GLU A 264 -9.57 8.23 10.71
N LEU A 265 -8.42 7.92 10.10
CA LEU A 265 -7.66 8.89 9.32
C LEU A 265 -8.39 9.28 8.03
N GLU A 266 -9.02 8.34 7.34
CA GLU A 266 -9.81 8.61 6.14
C GLU A 266 -11.00 9.51 6.46
N CYS A 267 -11.78 9.16 7.48
CA CYS A 267 -12.88 9.99 7.96
C CYS A 267 -12.43 11.39 8.35
N ARG A 268 -11.30 11.50 9.07
CA ARG A 268 -10.73 12.81 9.43
C ARG A 268 -10.31 13.61 8.20
N THR A 269 -9.69 12.97 7.21
CA THR A 269 -9.29 13.63 5.97
C THR A 269 -10.50 14.16 5.22
N GLU A 270 -11.58 13.38 5.11
CA GLU A 270 -12.83 13.84 4.50
C GLU A 270 -13.44 15.05 5.25
N MET A 271 -13.43 15.01 6.58
CA MET A 271 -13.91 16.16 7.39
C MET A 271 -13.06 17.42 7.16
N VAL A 272 -11.74 17.25 7.05
CA VAL A 272 -10.82 18.37 6.76
C VAL A 272 -11.08 18.91 5.36
N ASP A 273 -11.26 18.05 4.36
CA ASP A 273 -11.54 18.46 2.99
C ASP A 273 -12.90 19.19 2.88
N LEU A 274 -13.94 18.73 3.59
CA LEU A 274 -15.23 19.42 3.70
C LEU A 274 -15.10 20.79 4.39
N ALA A 275 -14.31 20.88 5.45
CA ALA A 275 -14.05 22.15 6.12
C ALA A 275 -13.30 23.14 5.22
N LEU A 276 -12.31 22.65 4.43
CA LEU A 276 -11.61 23.45 3.44
C LEU A 276 -12.54 23.96 2.34
N GLN A 277 -13.49 23.16 1.87
CA GLN A 277 -14.49 23.61 0.90
C GLN A 277 -15.31 24.79 1.43
N ASN A 278 -15.66 24.80 2.71
CA ASN A 278 -16.38 25.90 3.34
C ASN A 278 -15.50 27.16 3.59
N LEU A 279 -14.17 26.97 3.73
CA LEU A 279 -13.22 28.07 3.90
C LEU A 279 -12.66 28.58 2.56
N ASN A 280 -12.93 27.90 1.46
CA ASN A 280 -12.52 28.37 0.15
C ASN A 280 -13.16 29.74 -0.15
N SER A 281 -12.32 30.74 -0.27
CA SER A 281 -12.71 32.08 -0.69
C SER A 281 -12.83 32.16 -2.21
N ALA A 282 -13.67 33.05 -2.71
CA ALA A 282 -13.56 33.46 -4.10
C ALA A 282 -12.10 33.86 -4.36
N ARG A 283 -11.57 33.42 -5.51
CA ARG A 283 -10.17 33.51 -5.91
C ARG A 283 -9.42 34.71 -5.33
N GLY A 284 -8.22 34.47 -4.79
CA GLY A 284 -7.30 35.52 -4.37
C GLY A 284 -6.80 36.37 -5.54
N PRO A 285 -6.03 37.43 -5.27
CA PRO A 285 -5.40 38.25 -6.29
C PRO A 285 -4.61 37.38 -7.27
N GLY A 286 -4.87 37.52 -8.59
CA GLY A 286 -4.23 36.72 -9.63
C GLY A 286 -4.85 35.35 -9.92
N ALA A 287 -6.11 35.12 -9.50
CA ALA A 287 -6.85 33.87 -9.71
C ALA A 287 -6.27 32.62 -9.01
N ALA A 288 -5.39 32.81 -8.01
CA ALA A 288 -4.84 31.73 -7.21
C ALA A 288 -5.87 31.13 -6.22
N ALA A 289 -5.67 29.88 -5.82
CA ALA A 289 -6.45 29.28 -4.74
C ALA A 289 -6.30 30.10 -3.45
N ALA A 290 -7.42 30.36 -2.76
CA ALA A 290 -7.45 31.21 -1.60
C ALA A 290 -8.31 30.61 -0.48
N LEU A 291 -7.92 30.87 0.78
CA LEU A 291 -8.67 30.51 1.98
C LEU A 291 -9.11 31.75 2.75
N GLU A 292 -10.26 31.66 3.41
CA GLU A 292 -10.72 32.67 4.35
C GLU A 292 -9.90 32.64 5.63
N ARG A 293 -9.09 33.68 5.87
CA ARG A 293 -8.21 33.79 7.05
C ARG A 293 -8.99 33.83 8.36
N LEU A 294 -10.06 34.62 8.43
CA LEU A 294 -10.83 34.78 9.67
C LEU A 294 -11.51 33.48 10.08
N GLY A 295 -12.09 32.74 9.13
CA GLY A 295 -12.67 31.43 9.37
C GLY A 295 -11.64 30.41 9.85
N LEU A 296 -10.44 30.40 9.24
CA LEU A 296 -9.35 29.52 9.68
C LEU A 296 -8.90 29.81 11.12
N VAL A 297 -8.64 31.08 11.47
CA VAL A 297 -8.12 31.43 12.79
C VAL A 297 -9.17 31.40 13.90
N ALA A 298 -10.46 31.35 13.56
CA ALA A 298 -11.55 31.14 14.52
C ALA A 298 -11.60 29.70 15.06
N LEU A 299 -10.94 28.75 14.39
CA LEU A 299 -10.92 27.36 14.80
C LEU A 299 -9.95 27.12 15.96
N ALA A 300 -10.08 25.98 16.63
CA ALA A 300 -9.10 25.55 17.62
C ALA A 300 -7.70 25.36 16.98
N PRO A 301 -6.60 25.67 17.69
CA PRO A 301 -5.24 25.65 17.12
C PRO A 301 -4.85 24.35 16.41
N ALA A 302 -5.26 23.21 16.95
CA ALA A 302 -5.01 21.92 16.33
C ALA A 302 -5.68 21.78 14.95
N ASN A 303 -6.88 22.33 14.79
CA ASN A 303 -7.62 22.29 13.53
C ASN A 303 -7.05 23.30 12.52
N GLN A 304 -6.60 24.49 13.00
CA GLN A 304 -5.91 25.45 12.15
C GLN A 304 -4.68 24.82 11.46
N GLY A 305 -3.85 24.10 12.25
CA GLY A 305 -2.67 23.41 11.75
C GLY A 305 -3.00 22.34 10.72
N GLU A 306 -3.99 21.53 11.01
CA GLU A 306 -4.43 20.45 10.13
C GLU A 306 -4.98 20.96 8.78
N LEU A 307 -5.86 21.97 8.83
CA LEU A 307 -6.46 22.57 7.65
C LEU A 307 -5.42 23.28 6.78
N LEU A 308 -4.55 24.09 7.38
CA LEU A 308 -3.51 24.79 6.62
C LEU A 308 -2.52 23.80 5.99
N HIS A 309 -2.10 22.77 6.75
CA HIS A 309 -1.23 21.72 6.24
C HIS A 309 -1.87 20.99 5.06
N ARG A 310 -3.13 20.56 5.20
CA ARG A 310 -3.87 19.86 4.14
C ARG A 310 -4.07 20.72 2.91
N TRP A 311 -4.40 22.00 3.10
CA TRP A 311 -4.56 22.95 1.99
C TRP A 311 -3.26 23.12 1.20
N LEU A 312 -2.11 23.30 1.89
CA LEU A 312 -0.81 23.39 1.24
C LEU A 312 -0.43 22.10 0.51
N GLU A 313 -0.69 20.94 1.14
CA GLU A 313 -0.48 19.63 0.51
C GLU A 313 -1.26 19.49 -0.81
N CYS A 314 -2.53 19.89 -0.83
CA CYS A 314 -3.39 19.84 -2.02
C CYS A 314 -3.00 20.85 -3.10
N GLN A 315 -2.55 22.05 -2.73
CA GLN A 315 -2.30 23.11 -3.71
C GLN A 315 -0.90 23.09 -4.32
N ILE A 316 0.10 22.71 -3.55
CA ILE A 316 1.51 22.81 -3.95
C ILE A 316 2.32 21.52 -3.63
N GLN A 317 1.64 20.47 -3.20
CA GLN A 317 2.27 19.18 -2.82
C GLN A 317 3.39 19.32 -1.77
N GLN A 318 3.31 20.35 -0.94
CA GLN A 318 4.31 20.66 0.06
C GLN A 318 3.82 20.35 1.46
N VAL A 319 4.70 19.72 2.25
CA VAL A 319 4.47 19.38 3.65
C VAL A 319 5.40 20.21 4.53
N LEU A 320 4.86 21.14 5.29
CA LEU A 320 5.64 21.90 6.27
C LEU A 320 5.91 21.02 7.51
N ALA A 321 7.14 21.10 8.05
CA ALA A 321 7.44 20.55 9.36
C ALA A 321 6.65 21.29 10.46
N ALA A 322 6.45 20.65 11.62
CA ALA A 322 5.61 21.18 12.69
C ALA A 322 6.02 22.60 13.13
N ARG A 323 7.32 22.83 13.32
CA ARG A 323 7.84 24.14 13.80
C ARG A 323 7.62 25.29 12.80
N PRO A 324 7.93 25.17 11.50
CA PRO A 324 7.56 26.18 10.50
C PRO A 324 6.06 26.42 10.40
N LEU A 325 5.24 25.37 10.51
CA LEU A 325 3.78 25.48 10.48
C LEU A 325 3.25 26.29 11.69
N GLU A 326 3.73 26.02 12.89
CA GLU A 326 3.38 26.76 14.10
C GLU A 326 3.77 28.25 14.00
N GLN A 327 4.99 28.54 13.50
CA GLN A 327 5.44 29.92 13.28
C GLN A 327 4.57 30.64 12.25
N LEU A 328 4.17 29.96 11.18
CA LEU A 328 3.27 30.52 10.19
C LEU A 328 1.90 30.83 10.80
N LEU A 329 1.31 29.88 11.53
CA LEU A 329 0.02 30.05 12.19
C LEU A 329 0.02 31.20 13.18
N SER A 330 1.10 31.43 13.93
CA SER A 330 1.22 32.58 14.84
C SER A 330 1.14 33.93 14.13
N ARG A 331 1.66 34.04 12.91
CA ARG A 331 1.61 35.21 12.06
C ARG A 331 0.23 35.44 11.41
N LEU A 332 -0.56 34.38 11.29
CA LEU A 332 -1.89 34.40 10.68
C LEU A 332 -3.00 34.78 11.68
N GLN A 333 -2.72 34.84 12.98
CA GLN A 333 -3.73 35.12 14.01
C GLN A 333 -4.45 36.44 13.79
N ALA A 334 -5.67 36.56 14.33
CA ALA A 334 -6.47 37.78 14.25
C ALA A 334 -5.69 38.99 14.84
N GLY A 335 -5.76 40.13 14.17
CA GLY A 335 -5.03 41.34 14.57
C GLY A 335 -3.59 41.44 14.08
N GLN A 336 -3.01 40.38 13.53
CA GLN A 336 -1.69 40.44 12.89
C GLN A 336 -1.77 41.15 11.52
N PRO A 337 -0.73 41.93 11.15
CA PRO A 337 -0.73 42.64 9.88
C PRO A 337 -0.70 41.74 8.67
N PRO A 338 -1.12 42.22 7.49
CA PRO A 338 -0.87 41.54 6.21
C PRO A 338 0.61 41.24 6.04
N GLY A 339 0.90 40.14 5.32
CA GLY A 339 2.27 39.74 5.14
C GLY A 339 2.46 38.64 4.12
N ARG A 340 3.68 38.13 4.08
CA ARG A 340 4.06 36.97 3.27
C ARG A 340 5.02 36.05 4.01
N ALA A 341 5.07 34.80 3.60
CA ALA A 341 6.04 33.80 4.07
C ALA A 341 6.51 32.96 2.90
N ASP A 342 7.81 32.72 2.84
CA ASP A 342 8.40 31.77 1.92
C ASP A 342 8.11 30.36 2.43
N LEU A 343 7.62 29.49 1.53
CA LEU A 343 7.34 28.08 1.81
C LEU A 343 8.43 27.15 1.29
N GLY A 344 9.39 27.70 0.53
CA GLY A 344 10.37 26.92 -0.24
C GLY A 344 9.79 26.38 -1.56
N ALA A 345 10.61 25.65 -2.33
CA ALA A 345 10.26 25.06 -3.62
C ALA A 345 9.54 26.02 -4.59
N GLY A 346 9.88 27.31 -4.56
CA GLY A 346 9.33 28.32 -5.47
C GLY A 346 7.94 28.81 -5.14
N TRP A 347 7.47 28.64 -3.89
CA TRP A 347 6.15 29.08 -3.47
C TRP A 347 6.19 30.04 -2.27
N GLN A 348 5.35 31.08 -2.31
CA GLN A 348 5.11 32.00 -1.21
C GLN A 348 3.64 31.99 -0.80
N LEU A 349 3.36 31.97 0.51
CA LEU A 349 2.05 32.25 1.08
C LEU A 349 1.94 33.74 1.36
N HIS A 350 0.92 34.36 0.80
CA HIS A 350 0.53 35.74 1.06
C HIS A 350 -0.75 35.80 1.87
N TRP A 351 -0.92 36.84 2.70
CA TRP A 351 -2.18 37.06 3.38
C TRP A 351 -2.46 38.54 3.58
N ASP A 352 -3.74 38.88 3.52
CA ASP A 352 -4.29 40.15 3.97
C ASP A 352 -5.12 39.98 5.26
N GLN A 353 -6.02 40.91 5.56
CA GLN A 353 -6.87 40.82 6.73
C GLN A 353 -7.93 39.73 6.67
N ARG A 354 -8.34 39.31 5.46
CA ARG A 354 -9.45 38.37 5.23
C ARG A 354 -9.04 37.08 4.57
N THR A 355 -8.00 37.09 3.76
CA THR A 355 -7.71 36.02 2.79
C THR A 355 -6.26 35.59 2.87
N LEU A 356 -6.02 34.30 2.62
CA LEU A 356 -4.71 33.66 2.36
C LEU A 356 -4.68 33.21 0.90
N TRP A 357 -3.55 33.37 0.19
CA TRP A 357 -3.39 32.83 -1.16
C TRP A 357 -1.93 32.46 -1.46
N LEU A 358 -1.74 31.59 -2.43
CA LEU A 358 -0.43 31.14 -2.86
C LEU A 358 0.01 31.88 -4.13
N GLN A 359 1.27 32.23 -4.19
CA GLN A 359 1.91 32.79 -5.38
C GLN A 359 3.24 32.07 -5.67
N PRO A 360 3.59 31.86 -6.94
CA PRO A 360 4.95 31.45 -7.30
C PRO A 360 5.95 32.51 -6.83
N ASP A 361 7.12 32.09 -6.35
CA ASP A 361 8.20 33.00 -5.99
C ASP A 361 8.79 33.58 -7.27
N PRO A 362 8.76 34.92 -7.48
CA PRO A 362 9.32 35.55 -8.67
C PRO A 362 10.84 35.49 -8.75
N SER A 363 11.52 34.96 -7.73
CA SER A 363 12.99 34.89 -7.64
C SER A 363 13.58 33.57 -8.15
N GLN A 364 12.74 32.62 -8.65
CA GLN A 364 13.20 31.32 -9.19
C GLN A 364 12.81 31.15 -10.64
#